data_b7b8ce3581c06713a188045a28269b05
#
_entry.id   b7b8ce3581c06713a188045a28269b05
#
_cell.length_a   1.000
_cell.length_b   1.000
_cell.length_c   1.000
_cell.angle_alpha   90.00
_cell.angle_beta   90.00
_cell.angle_gamma   90.00
#
_symmetry.space_group_name_H-M   'P 1'
#
loop_
_entity.id
_entity.type
_entity.pdbx_description
1 polymer ?
#
loop_
_entity_poly.entity_id
_entity_poly.type
_entity_poly.pdbx_seq_one_letter_code
_entity_poly.pdbx_strand_id
1 'polypeptide(L)'
;ITLLTAYAVPGKNRYTIILTGIAIHSVAQTILMFLKLAADPEKQLASIEYWIMGSLNGISIDSIAIPFFITFIGFFIILLLYRQILILSINEDEAASLGVNVTIFRFIILITATLIVSSIICVTGLISFIGLIAPHIARLLTGRNDRFTYISSGFAGTIIMTLSDIFAR
;
A
#
# COMPACT_ATOMS: atom_id res chain seq x y z
N ILE A 1 7.87 -1.75 11.78
CA ILE A 1 8.40 -0.61 12.54
C ILE A 1 7.27 0.38 12.84
N THR A 2 6.55 0.92 11.83
CA THR A 2 5.46 1.91 12.00
C THR A 2 4.39 1.47 13.01
N LEU A 3 3.99 0.19 12.98
CA LEU A 3 3.02 -0.35 13.94
C LEU A 3 3.59 -0.45 15.35
N LEU A 4 4.84 -0.88 15.50
CA LEU A 4 5.49 -1.00 16.80
C LEU A 4 5.68 0.38 17.46
N THR A 5 6.09 1.38 16.68
CA THR A 5 6.26 2.75 17.19
C THR A 5 4.93 3.44 17.49
N ALA A 6 3.89 3.20 16.66
CA ALA A 6 2.55 3.72 16.93
C ALA A 6 1.92 3.11 18.20
N TYR A 7 2.29 1.86 18.54
CA TYR A 7 1.87 1.22 19.79
C TYR A 7 2.61 1.72 21.03
N ALA A 8 3.86 2.17 20.87
CA ALA A 8 4.68 2.70 21.97
C ALA A 8 4.27 4.12 22.39
N VAL A 9 3.53 4.85 21.55
CA VAL A 9 3.07 6.20 21.85
C VAL A 9 1.75 6.15 22.62
N PRO A 10 1.64 6.73 23.82
CA PRO A 10 0.39 6.83 24.58
C PRO A 10 -0.59 7.75 23.83
N GLY A 11 -1.73 7.18 23.44
CA GLY A 11 -2.78 7.89 22.70
C GLY A 11 -3.19 7.10 21.46
N LYS A 12 -4.13 6.17 21.63
CA LYS A 12 -4.65 5.28 20.55
C LYS A 12 -5.55 6.01 19.54
N ASN A 13 -5.07 7.10 18.94
CA ASN A 13 -5.83 7.82 17.94
C ASN A 13 -5.40 7.39 16.52
N ARG A 14 -6.34 7.37 15.58
CA ARG A 14 -6.08 7.13 14.14
C ARG A 14 -4.95 8.02 13.61
N TYR A 15 -4.84 9.24 14.11
CA TYR A 15 -3.80 10.22 13.74
C TYR A 15 -2.39 9.77 14.14
N THR A 16 -2.23 9.00 15.22
CA THR A 16 -0.92 8.52 15.68
C THR A 16 -0.26 7.62 14.64
N ILE A 17 -1.02 6.74 13.99
CA ILE A 17 -0.51 5.85 12.95
C ILE A 17 -0.05 6.66 11.73
N ILE A 18 -0.82 7.67 11.33
CA ILE A 18 -0.50 8.53 10.19
C ILE A 18 0.77 9.34 10.49
N LEU A 19 0.84 10.00 11.64
CA LEU A 19 2.00 10.80 12.04
C LEU A 19 3.27 9.96 12.17
N THR A 20 3.15 8.76 12.74
CA THR A 20 4.27 7.80 12.83
C THR A 20 4.72 7.34 11.45
N GLY A 21 3.78 7.12 10.53
CA GLY A 21 4.08 6.78 9.14
C GLY A 21 4.88 7.88 8.44
N ILE A 22 4.47 9.15 8.60
CA ILE A 22 5.17 10.32 8.04
C ILE A 22 6.57 10.44 8.64
N ALA A 23 6.72 10.29 9.95
CA ALA A 23 8.01 10.37 10.63
C ALA A 23 8.99 9.29 10.12
N ILE A 24 8.54 8.03 10.01
CA ILE A 24 9.37 6.93 9.50
C ILE A 24 9.70 7.13 8.02
N HIS A 25 8.75 7.63 7.23
CA HIS A 25 9.01 7.98 5.83
C HIS A 25 10.12 9.04 5.73
N SER A 26 10.09 10.08 6.57
CA SER A 26 11.12 11.13 6.58
C SER A 26 12.50 10.57 6.96
N VAL A 27 12.58 9.67 7.93
CA VAL A 27 13.82 8.98 8.29
C VAL A 27 14.35 8.12 7.12
N ALA A 28 13.47 7.35 6.48
CA ALA A 28 13.83 6.53 5.32
C ALA A 28 14.34 7.39 4.15
N GLN A 29 13.70 8.53 3.88
CA GLN A 29 14.15 9.49 2.86
C GLN A 29 15.53 10.08 3.18
N THR A 30 15.79 10.39 4.44
CA THR A 30 17.09 10.88 4.88
C THR A 30 18.18 9.82 4.64
N ILE A 31 17.93 8.57 5.01
CA ILE A 31 18.86 7.46 4.75
C ILE A 31 19.11 7.29 3.25
N LEU A 32 18.04 7.34 2.44
CA LEU A 32 18.16 7.26 0.98
C LEU A 32 19.02 8.40 0.42
N MET A 33 18.87 9.61 0.94
CA MET A 33 19.67 10.76 0.52
C MET A 33 21.16 10.58 0.84
N PHE A 34 21.50 10.02 2.00
CA PHE A 34 22.89 9.64 2.33
C PHE A 34 23.43 8.57 1.38
N LEU A 35 22.63 7.56 1.05
CA LEU A 35 23.03 6.51 0.10
C LEU A 35 23.28 7.08 -1.30
N LYS A 36 22.44 8.01 -1.76
CA LYS A 36 22.63 8.71 -3.04
C LYS A 36 23.92 9.55 -3.05
N LEU A 37 24.24 10.20 -1.94
CA LEU A 37 25.44 11.02 -1.82
C LEU A 37 26.72 10.15 -1.83
N ALA A 38 26.64 8.94 -1.28
CA ALA A 38 27.75 7.97 -1.26
C ALA A 38 27.85 7.12 -2.53
N ALA A 39 26.83 7.14 -3.40
CA ALA A 39 26.77 6.35 -4.62
C ALA A 39 27.65 6.94 -5.72
N ASP A 40 28.21 6.07 -6.57
CA ASP A 40 28.94 6.48 -7.77
C ASP A 40 27.98 7.20 -8.76
N PRO A 41 28.26 8.49 -9.11
CA PRO A 41 27.40 9.29 -9.97
C PRO A 41 27.17 8.68 -11.36
N GLU A 42 28.17 8.00 -11.92
CA GLU A 42 28.09 7.50 -13.29
C GLU A 42 27.38 6.15 -13.42
N LYS A 43 27.38 5.32 -12.37
CA LYS A 43 26.89 3.94 -12.45
C LYS A 43 25.71 3.65 -11.53
N GLN A 44 25.77 4.10 -10.27
CA GLN A 44 24.80 3.70 -9.24
C GLN A 44 23.66 4.71 -9.10
N LEU A 45 23.96 6.00 -9.21
CA LEU A 45 22.96 7.05 -9.00
C LEU A 45 21.84 6.97 -10.04
N ALA A 46 22.17 6.76 -11.31
CA ALA A 46 21.18 6.62 -12.38
C ALA A 46 20.24 5.41 -12.15
N SER A 47 20.79 4.28 -11.69
CA SER A 47 19.97 3.09 -11.36
C SER A 47 19.05 3.33 -10.18
N ILE A 48 19.53 4.01 -9.13
CA ILE A 48 18.71 4.36 -7.96
C ILE A 48 17.57 5.30 -8.36
N GLU A 49 17.87 6.33 -9.15
CA GLU A 49 16.85 7.29 -9.63
C GLU A 49 15.81 6.60 -10.51
N TYR A 50 16.23 5.75 -11.44
CA TYR A 50 15.32 4.98 -12.29
C TYR A 50 14.38 4.09 -11.47
N TRP A 51 14.91 3.39 -10.45
CA TRP A 51 14.11 2.55 -9.58
C TRP A 51 13.12 3.36 -8.74
N ILE A 52 13.54 4.53 -8.24
CA ILE A 52 12.65 5.42 -7.45
C ILE A 52 11.56 6.02 -8.33
N MET A 53 11.84 6.33 -9.59
CA MET A 53 10.84 6.83 -10.54
C MET A 53 9.70 5.83 -10.78
N GLY A 54 10.00 4.55 -10.66
CA GLY A 54 9.06 3.46 -10.95
C GLY A 54 8.77 3.30 -12.44
N SER A 55 8.75 2.06 -12.91
CA SER A 55 8.48 1.74 -14.31
C SER A 55 7.87 0.35 -14.44
N LEU A 56 6.95 0.20 -15.39
CA LEU A 56 6.45 -1.11 -15.81
C LEU A 56 7.28 -1.70 -16.96
N ASN A 57 8.23 -0.96 -17.48
CA ASN A 57 9.06 -1.40 -18.60
C ASN A 57 10.19 -2.34 -18.14
N GLY A 58 10.45 -3.38 -18.91
CA GLY A 58 11.55 -4.32 -18.66
C GLY A 58 11.30 -5.34 -17.54
N ILE A 59 10.07 -5.47 -17.05
CA ILE A 59 9.72 -6.47 -16.04
C ILE A 59 9.72 -7.87 -16.67
N SER A 60 10.55 -8.78 -16.13
CA SER A 60 10.61 -10.18 -16.58
C SER A 60 9.53 -11.03 -15.89
N ILE A 61 9.09 -12.10 -16.55
CA ILE A 61 8.12 -13.06 -16.01
C ILE A 61 8.63 -13.68 -14.69
N ASP A 62 9.92 -13.96 -14.61
CA ASP A 62 10.54 -14.55 -13.42
C ASP A 62 10.46 -13.61 -12.21
N SER A 63 10.57 -12.29 -12.44
CA SER A 63 10.47 -11.26 -11.39
C SER A 63 9.05 -11.11 -10.85
N ILE A 64 8.03 -11.40 -11.65
CA ILE A 64 6.61 -11.24 -11.28
C ILE A 64 6.11 -12.41 -10.43
N ALA A 65 6.69 -13.59 -10.52
CA ALA A 65 6.16 -14.79 -9.89
C ALA A 65 5.95 -14.62 -8.37
N ILE A 66 6.94 -14.16 -7.65
CA ILE A 66 6.87 -13.96 -6.19
C ILE A 66 5.84 -12.88 -5.81
N PRO A 67 5.88 -11.65 -6.39
CA PRO A 67 4.86 -10.64 -6.14
C PRO A 67 3.44 -11.09 -6.46
N PHE A 68 3.27 -11.88 -7.53
CA PHE A 68 1.96 -12.41 -7.91
C PHE A 68 1.39 -13.33 -6.82
N PHE A 69 2.17 -14.28 -6.31
CA PHE A 69 1.72 -15.18 -5.25
C PHE A 69 1.41 -14.43 -3.95
N ILE A 70 2.27 -13.49 -3.55
CA ILE A 70 2.06 -12.67 -2.35
C ILE A 70 0.78 -11.84 -2.50
N THR A 71 0.59 -11.19 -3.64
CA THR A 71 -0.59 -10.37 -3.92
C THR A 71 -1.86 -11.21 -3.98
N PHE A 72 -1.81 -12.39 -4.60
CA PHE A 72 -2.95 -13.29 -4.71
C PHE A 72 -3.39 -13.79 -3.33
N ILE A 73 -2.45 -14.26 -2.50
CA ILE A 73 -2.74 -14.70 -1.13
C ILE A 73 -3.26 -13.54 -0.29
N GLY A 74 -2.59 -12.40 -0.35
CA GLY A 74 -2.98 -11.21 0.40
C GLY A 74 -4.36 -10.67 -0.02
N PHE A 75 -4.67 -10.68 -1.31
CA PHE A 75 -5.99 -10.33 -1.82
C PHE A 75 -7.07 -11.26 -1.26
N PHE A 76 -6.80 -12.57 -1.22
CA PHE A 76 -7.73 -13.54 -0.66
C PHE A 76 -7.96 -13.31 0.85
N ILE A 77 -6.89 -13.02 1.61
CA ILE A 77 -6.99 -12.65 3.03
C ILE A 77 -7.87 -11.40 3.21
N ILE A 78 -7.65 -10.35 2.41
CA ILE A 78 -8.44 -9.12 2.48
C ILE A 78 -9.92 -9.40 2.15
N LEU A 79 -10.21 -10.25 1.18
CA LEU A 79 -11.59 -10.65 0.84
C LEU A 79 -12.26 -11.42 1.99
N LEU A 80 -11.54 -12.29 2.68
CA LEU A 80 -12.06 -12.97 3.86
C LEU A 80 -12.34 -12.01 5.02
N LEU A 81 -11.52 -10.99 5.18
CA LEU A 81 -11.61 -10.00 6.24
C LEU A 81 -12.49 -8.78 5.88
N TYR A 82 -13.19 -8.80 4.72
CA TYR A 82 -13.92 -7.62 4.25
C TYR A 82 -14.97 -7.12 5.25
N ARG A 83 -15.64 -8.02 5.98
CA ARG A 83 -16.64 -7.66 7.00
C ARG A 83 -16.00 -6.90 8.16
N GLN A 84 -14.87 -7.37 8.64
CA GLN A 84 -14.09 -6.73 9.71
C GLN A 84 -13.56 -5.36 9.26
N ILE A 85 -13.13 -5.26 8.00
CA ILE A 85 -12.68 -3.98 7.41
C ILE A 85 -13.83 -2.97 7.38
N LEU A 86 -15.04 -3.39 6.99
CA LEU A 86 -16.22 -2.52 7.00
C LEU A 86 -16.57 -2.05 8.40
N ILE A 87 -16.60 -2.94 9.37
CA ILE A 87 -16.89 -2.61 10.77
C ILE A 87 -15.85 -1.63 11.33
N LEU A 88 -14.53 -1.87 11.07
CA LEU A 88 -13.45 -0.98 11.49
C LEU A 88 -13.49 0.39 10.80
N SER A 89 -14.18 0.51 9.66
CA SER A 89 -14.30 1.79 8.95
C SER A 89 -15.33 2.74 9.57
N ILE A 90 -16.26 2.25 10.38
CA ILE A 90 -17.32 3.04 11.03
C ILE A 90 -16.74 3.76 12.23
N ASN A 91 -16.58 3.09 13.35
CA ASN A 91 -16.00 3.63 14.57
C ASN A 91 -15.39 2.52 15.43
N GLU A 92 -14.27 2.80 16.13
CA GLU A 92 -13.57 1.79 16.94
C GLU A 92 -14.40 1.32 18.14
N ASP A 93 -15.14 2.23 18.77
CA ASP A 93 -15.98 1.92 19.93
C ASP A 93 -17.18 1.05 19.53
N GLU A 94 -17.76 1.30 18.37
CA GLU A 94 -18.84 0.49 17.79
C GLU A 94 -18.33 -0.89 17.39
N ALA A 95 -17.15 -0.98 16.77
CA ALA A 95 -16.51 -2.24 16.41
C ALA A 95 -16.23 -3.12 17.64
N ALA A 96 -15.74 -2.51 18.72
CA ALA A 96 -15.49 -3.19 19.98
C ALA A 96 -16.80 -3.70 20.62
N SER A 97 -17.86 -2.92 20.54
CA SER A 97 -19.20 -3.30 21.04
C SER A 97 -19.80 -4.49 20.28
N LEU A 98 -19.44 -4.66 19.01
CA LEU A 98 -19.80 -5.81 18.17
C LEU A 98 -18.93 -7.05 18.41
N GLY A 99 -18.02 -7.01 19.40
CA GLY A 99 -17.12 -8.13 19.75
C GLY A 99 -15.93 -8.29 18.82
N VAL A 100 -15.65 -7.32 17.95
CA VAL A 100 -14.49 -7.36 17.05
C VAL A 100 -13.26 -6.84 17.79
N ASN A 101 -12.20 -7.65 17.85
CA ASN A 101 -10.92 -7.20 18.41
C ASN A 101 -10.22 -6.26 17.41
N VAL A 102 -10.51 -4.96 17.55
CA VAL A 102 -10.02 -3.87 16.67
C VAL A 102 -8.51 -3.93 16.47
N THR A 103 -7.78 -4.18 17.53
CA THR A 103 -6.31 -4.20 17.54
C THR A 103 -5.74 -5.31 16.66
N ILE A 104 -6.24 -6.54 16.82
CA ILE A 104 -5.76 -7.72 16.08
C ILE A 104 -6.09 -7.58 14.60
N PHE A 105 -7.35 -7.25 14.27
CA PHE A 105 -7.76 -7.13 12.87
C PHE A 105 -7.05 -5.98 12.16
N ARG A 106 -6.85 -4.85 12.82
CA ARG A 106 -6.05 -3.73 12.28
C ARG A 106 -4.62 -4.16 11.98
N PHE A 107 -3.99 -4.90 12.89
CA PHE A 107 -2.63 -5.41 12.71
C PHE A 107 -2.53 -6.36 11.51
N ILE A 108 -3.44 -7.32 11.39
CA ILE A 108 -3.48 -8.26 10.27
C ILE A 108 -3.68 -7.54 8.95
N ILE A 109 -4.63 -6.61 8.86
CA ILE A 109 -4.92 -5.84 7.64
C ILE A 109 -3.71 -5.01 7.23
N LEU A 110 -3.08 -4.30 8.16
CA LEU A 110 -1.91 -3.47 7.86
C LEU A 110 -0.69 -4.30 7.44
N ILE A 111 -0.42 -5.44 8.08
CA ILE A 111 0.66 -6.33 7.65
C ILE A 111 0.38 -6.87 6.25
N THR A 112 -0.83 -7.38 6.01
CA THR A 112 -1.20 -7.94 4.70
C THR A 112 -1.08 -6.87 3.60
N ALA A 113 -1.62 -5.69 3.83
CA ALA A 113 -1.52 -4.58 2.88
C ALA A 113 -0.06 -4.17 2.62
N THR A 114 0.77 -4.09 3.68
CA THR A 114 2.19 -3.73 3.54
C THR A 114 2.95 -4.80 2.75
N LEU A 115 2.69 -6.08 2.99
CA LEU A 115 3.32 -7.17 2.24
C LEU A 115 2.96 -7.14 0.75
N ILE A 116 1.69 -6.91 0.42
CA ILE A 116 1.24 -6.75 -0.98
C ILE A 116 1.97 -5.58 -1.63
N VAL A 117 1.90 -4.40 -1.02
CA VAL A 117 2.47 -3.18 -1.59
C VAL A 117 3.99 -3.29 -1.73
N SER A 118 4.69 -3.78 -0.69
CA SER A 118 6.15 -3.91 -0.76
C SER A 118 6.61 -4.91 -1.81
N SER A 119 5.90 -6.04 -1.98
CA SER A 119 6.23 -7.02 -3.00
C SER A 119 6.09 -6.47 -4.42
N ILE A 120 5.09 -5.63 -4.66
CA ILE A 120 4.89 -4.96 -5.96
C ILE A 120 5.98 -3.91 -6.18
N ILE A 121 6.24 -3.05 -5.20
CA ILE A 121 7.25 -1.99 -5.29
C ILE A 121 8.66 -2.55 -5.58
N CYS A 122 9.00 -3.73 -5.07
CA CYS A 122 10.28 -4.37 -5.38
C CYS A 122 10.51 -4.60 -6.88
N VAL A 123 9.44 -4.75 -7.66
CA VAL A 123 9.52 -5.02 -9.11
C VAL A 123 9.22 -3.78 -9.94
N THR A 124 8.23 -2.99 -9.54
CA THR A 124 7.77 -1.82 -10.32
C THR A 124 8.42 -0.51 -9.92
N GLY A 125 9.13 -0.47 -8.77
CA GLY A 125 9.55 0.79 -8.15
C GLY A 125 8.38 1.55 -7.52
N LEU A 126 8.58 2.80 -7.16
CA LEU A 126 7.61 3.63 -6.45
C LEU A 126 6.58 4.24 -7.41
N ILE A 127 5.39 3.63 -7.46
CA ILE A 127 4.24 4.23 -8.16
C ILE A 127 3.26 4.76 -7.12
N SER A 128 3.19 6.09 -7.02
CA SER A 128 2.42 6.77 -5.97
C SER A 128 0.98 7.04 -6.39
N PHE A 129 0.11 7.32 -5.42
CA PHE A 129 -1.27 7.80 -5.56
C PHE A 129 -2.31 6.84 -6.13
N ILE A 130 -1.97 5.79 -6.87
CA ILE A 130 -2.96 4.87 -7.46
C ILE A 130 -3.83 4.21 -6.38
N GLY A 131 -3.21 3.81 -5.28
CA GLY A 131 -3.93 3.24 -4.13
C GLY A 131 -4.95 4.18 -3.47
N LEU A 132 -4.85 5.48 -3.69
CA LEU A 132 -5.83 6.48 -3.23
C LEU A 132 -6.88 6.81 -4.29
N ILE A 133 -6.45 6.97 -5.53
CA ILE A 133 -7.31 7.39 -6.64
C ILE A 133 -8.27 6.27 -7.06
N ALA A 134 -7.76 5.04 -7.19
CA ALA A 134 -8.55 3.91 -7.66
C ALA A 134 -9.78 3.62 -6.78
N PRO A 135 -9.69 3.49 -5.44
CA PRO A 135 -10.87 3.30 -4.60
C PRO A 135 -11.77 4.53 -4.56
N HIS A 136 -11.24 5.73 -4.73
CA HIS A 136 -12.05 6.95 -4.80
C HIS A 136 -12.93 6.94 -6.05
N ILE A 137 -12.36 6.64 -7.22
CA ILE A 137 -13.11 6.50 -8.47
C ILE A 137 -14.14 5.38 -8.37
N ALA A 138 -13.75 4.22 -7.82
CA ALA A 138 -14.66 3.10 -7.63
C ALA A 138 -15.89 3.48 -6.77
N ARG A 139 -15.70 4.23 -5.69
CA ARG A 139 -16.80 4.74 -4.85
C ARG A 139 -17.70 5.74 -5.59
N LEU A 140 -17.11 6.63 -6.38
CA LEU A 140 -17.89 7.57 -7.19
C LEU A 140 -18.77 6.86 -8.22
N LEU A 141 -18.26 5.77 -8.82
CA LEU A 141 -19.00 5.01 -9.84
C LEU A 141 -20.05 4.07 -9.22
N THR A 142 -19.76 3.44 -8.09
CA THR A 142 -20.67 2.46 -7.47
C THR A 142 -21.66 3.07 -6.52
N GLY A 143 -21.38 4.26 -5.96
CA GLY A 143 -22.24 4.93 -4.95
C GLY A 143 -22.40 4.15 -3.64
N ARG A 144 -21.67 3.06 -3.46
CA ARG A 144 -21.79 2.11 -2.34
C ARG A 144 -20.43 1.83 -1.70
N ASN A 145 -20.47 1.26 -0.49
CA ASN A 145 -19.28 0.83 0.23
C ASN A 145 -19.35 -0.67 0.53
N ASP A 146 -19.56 -1.47 -0.52
CA ASP A 146 -19.81 -2.91 -0.46
C ASP A 146 -18.62 -3.70 -1.03
N ARG A 147 -18.74 -5.05 -1.04
CA ARG A 147 -17.75 -5.94 -1.70
C ARG A 147 -17.43 -5.52 -3.14
N PHE A 148 -18.45 -5.09 -3.87
CA PHE A 148 -18.29 -4.65 -5.26
C PHE A 148 -17.36 -3.45 -5.38
N THR A 149 -17.33 -2.56 -4.40
CA THR A 149 -16.42 -1.41 -4.39
C THR A 149 -14.96 -1.84 -4.29
N TYR A 150 -14.64 -2.89 -3.52
CA TYR A 150 -13.26 -3.40 -3.44
C TYR A 150 -12.81 -4.01 -4.77
N ILE A 151 -13.67 -4.82 -5.39
CA ILE A 151 -13.39 -5.43 -6.70
C ILE A 151 -13.28 -4.33 -7.77
N SER A 152 -14.21 -3.39 -7.78
CA SER A 152 -14.22 -2.26 -8.72
C SER A 152 -12.99 -1.36 -8.54
N SER A 153 -12.47 -1.19 -7.32
CA SER A 153 -11.25 -0.42 -7.10
C SER A 153 -10.02 -1.10 -7.68
N GLY A 154 -9.96 -2.44 -7.63
CA GLY A 154 -8.92 -3.20 -8.32
C GLY A 154 -8.96 -3.01 -9.83
N PHE A 155 -10.14 -3.11 -10.45
CA PHE A 155 -10.31 -2.85 -11.88
C PHE A 155 -9.98 -1.40 -12.25
N ALA A 156 -10.43 -0.42 -11.46
CA ALA A 156 -10.10 0.99 -11.68
C ALA A 156 -8.58 1.22 -11.64
N GLY A 157 -7.89 0.64 -10.66
CA GLY A 157 -6.44 0.70 -10.56
C GLY A 157 -5.73 0.10 -11.76
N THR A 158 -6.18 -1.06 -12.22
CA THR A 158 -5.62 -1.73 -13.41
C THR A 158 -5.81 -0.88 -14.67
N ILE A 159 -7.00 -0.30 -14.87
CA ILE A 159 -7.29 0.58 -16.01
C ILE A 159 -6.39 1.82 -15.98
N ILE A 160 -6.27 2.47 -14.82
CA ILE A 160 -5.41 3.66 -14.67
C ILE A 160 -3.95 3.33 -14.99
N MET A 161 -3.45 2.20 -14.46
CA MET A 161 -2.07 1.78 -14.69
C MET A 161 -1.80 1.46 -16.16
N THR A 162 -2.69 0.69 -16.80
CA THR A 162 -2.55 0.35 -18.23
C THR A 162 -2.64 1.58 -19.13
N LEU A 163 -3.56 2.49 -18.85
CA LEU A 163 -3.63 3.75 -19.61
C LEU A 163 -2.38 4.59 -19.42
N SER A 164 -1.90 4.71 -18.18
CA SER A 164 -0.65 5.46 -17.90
C SER A 164 0.56 4.87 -18.62
N ASP A 165 0.69 3.53 -18.68
CA ASP A 165 1.76 2.87 -19.39
C ASP A 165 1.67 3.09 -20.91
N ILE A 166 0.46 3.06 -21.49
CA ILE A 166 0.23 3.33 -22.91
C ILE A 166 0.60 4.78 -23.27
N PHE A 167 0.27 5.75 -22.41
CA PHE A 167 0.62 7.15 -22.65
C PHE A 167 2.10 7.46 -22.41
N ALA A 168 2.79 6.66 -21.59
CA ALA A 168 4.20 6.84 -21.27
C ALA A 168 5.15 6.23 -22.32
N ARG A 169 4.64 5.34 -23.17
CA ARG A 169 5.41 4.70 -24.28
C ARG A 169 5.32 5.51 -25.56
#